data_230dac05c894fa169590aeccccb3d219
#
_entry.id   230dac05c894fa169590aeccccb3d219
#
_cell.length_a   1.000
_cell.length_b   1.000
_cell.length_c   1.000
_cell.angle_alpha   90.00
_cell.angle_beta   90.00
_cell.angle_gamma   90.00
#
_symmetry.space_group_name_H-M   'P 1'
#
loop_
_entity.id
_entity.type
_entity.pdbx_description
1 polymer ?
#
loop_
_entity_poly.entity_id
_entity_poly.type
_entity_poly.pdbx_seq_one_letter_code
_entity_poly.pdbx_strand_id
1 'polypeptide(L)'
;MPSLYAHMMNLVFRCMPKDKPGQPHDYVAERKRNDRKPPKPPNGVTVRLGELDGLSAEFIKHAGNTKETIFYIHGGGFTVGSARERRAVCQYITANHGYNCVSFNYRLAPENLWPAPLEDCLTAYAALLKTGVSPKDVVFMGESAGGTLVLSLALLLKEKGLPLPKAL
;
A
#
# COMPACT_ATOMS: atom_id res chain seq x y z
N MET A 1 10.33 -16.90 -27.22
CA MET A 1 11.50 -17.24 -26.35
C MET A 1 11.57 -16.22 -25.21
N PRO A 2 11.87 -16.61 -23.95
CA PRO A 2 12.08 -15.63 -22.88
C PRO A 2 13.24 -14.70 -23.24
N SER A 3 13.12 -13.42 -22.88
CA SER A 3 14.16 -12.42 -23.12
C SER A 3 15.42 -12.73 -22.27
N LEU A 4 16.59 -12.22 -22.70
CA LEU A 4 17.83 -12.32 -21.91
C LEU A 4 17.63 -11.80 -20.48
N TYR A 5 16.83 -10.74 -20.30
CA TYR A 5 16.45 -10.20 -19.00
C TYR A 5 15.68 -11.24 -18.16
N ALA A 6 14.72 -11.97 -18.76
CA ALA A 6 13.98 -13.01 -18.04
C ALA A 6 14.88 -14.17 -17.60
N HIS A 7 15.87 -14.56 -18.42
CA HIS A 7 16.85 -15.56 -18.04
C HIS A 7 17.75 -15.08 -16.88
N MET A 8 18.21 -13.83 -16.94
CA MET A 8 19.01 -13.22 -15.87
C MET A 8 18.22 -13.14 -14.57
N MET A 9 16.96 -12.70 -14.62
CA MET A 9 16.10 -12.64 -13.44
C MET A 9 15.83 -14.02 -12.84
N ASN A 10 15.61 -15.05 -13.67
CA ASN A 10 15.48 -16.41 -13.20
C ASN A 10 16.74 -16.91 -12.47
N LEU A 11 17.92 -16.57 -12.99
CA LEU A 11 19.18 -16.92 -12.33
C LEU A 11 19.30 -16.23 -10.98
N VAL A 12 18.98 -14.92 -10.92
CA VAL A 12 18.95 -14.16 -9.65
C VAL A 12 18.02 -14.80 -8.64
N PHE A 13 16.77 -15.12 -9.02
CA PHE A 13 15.82 -15.77 -8.12
C PHE A 13 16.27 -17.18 -7.66
N ARG A 14 16.96 -17.94 -8.50
CA ARG A 14 17.52 -19.24 -8.11
C ARG A 14 18.67 -19.11 -7.10
N CYS A 15 19.44 -18.01 -7.18
CA CYS A 15 20.56 -17.73 -6.28
C CYS A 15 20.14 -16.99 -4.99
N MET A 16 18.89 -16.53 -4.89
CA MET A 16 18.41 -15.93 -3.65
C MET A 16 18.39 -16.95 -2.51
N PRO A 17 18.80 -16.54 -1.29
CA PRO A 17 18.67 -17.38 -0.13
C PRO A 17 17.22 -17.86 0.03
N LYS A 18 17.04 -19.16 0.14
CA LYS A 18 15.73 -19.75 0.42
C LYS A 18 15.65 -20.08 1.89
N ASP A 19 14.46 -19.97 2.45
CA ASP A 19 14.22 -20.42 3.81
C ASP A 19 14.58 -21.92 3.91
N LYS A 20 15.25 -22.26 5.00
CA LYS A 20 15.59 -23.66 5.26
C LYS A 20 14.30 -24.40 5.64
N PRO A 21 14.02 -25.56 5.03
CA PRO A 21 12.87 -26.35 5.40
C PRO A 21 12.81 -26.59 6.91
N GLY A 22 11.65 -26.34 7.52
CA GLY A 22 11.43 -26.57 8.95
C GLY A 22 11.90 -25.44 9.89
N GLN A 23 12.48 -24.35 9.39
CA GLN A 23 12.75 -23.17 10.20
C GLN A 23 11.64 -22.12 10.00
N PRO A 24 11.07 -21.56 11.09
CA PRO A 24 10.11 -20.48 10.99
C PRO A 24 10.80 -19.24 10.40
N HIS A 25 10.12 -18.59 9.47
CA HIS A 25 10.62 -17.35 8.88
C HIS A 25 10.53 -16.19 9.88
N ASP A 26 11.61 -15.42 10.00
CA ASP A 26 11.65 -14.24 10.88
C ASP A 26 11.16 -12.99 10.12
N TYR A 27 9.85 -12.81 10.09
CA TYR A 27 9.21 -11.65 9.45
C TYR A 27 9.57 -10.32 10.11
N VAL A 28 9.88 -10.32 11.41
CA VAL A 28 10.28 -9.11 12.14
C VAL A 28 11.65 -8.63 11.65
N ALA A 29 12.61 -9.56 11.52
CA ALA A 29 13.92 -9.24 10.98
C ALA A 29 13.83 -8.81 9.51
N GLU A 30 12.95 -9.43 8.71
CA GLU A 30 12.73 -9.05 7.32
C GLU A 30 12.16 -7.63 7.20
N ARG A 31 11.14 -7.28 7.98
CA ARG A 31 10.56 -5.92 8.03
C ARG A 31 11.63 -4.88 8.37
N LYS A 32 12.49 -5.16 9.36
CA LYS A 32 13.61 -4.27 9.72
C LYS A 32 14.62 -4.07 8.58
N ARG A 33 14.93 -5.13 7.82
CA ARG A 33 15.82 -5.02 6.65
C ARG A 33 15.21 -4.21 5.52
N ASN A 34 13.90 -4.31 5.35
CA ASN A 34 13.15 -3.63 4.30
C ASN A 34 12.85 -2.17 4.64
N ASP A 35 12.88 -1.78 5.92
CA ASP A 35 12.63 -0.40 6.37
C ASP A 35 13.79 0.54 6.01
N ARG A 36 13.99 0.73 4.72
CA ARG A 36 15.00 1.64 4.19
C ARG A 36 14.51 3.09 4.22
N LYS A 37 15.45 4.01 4.29
CA LYS A 37 15.14 5.44 4.17
C LYS A 37 14.51 5.71 2.79
N PRO A 38 13.29 6.23 2.73
CA PRO A 38 12.65 6.53 1.46
C PRO A 38 13.38 7.68 0.75
N PRO A 39 13.25 7.79 -0.58
CA PRO A 39 13.82 8.89 -1.33
C PRO A 39 13.22 10.23 -0.90
N LYS A 40 13.99 11.30 -1.12
CA LYS A 40 13.48 12.65 -0.93
C LYS A 40 12.29 12.89 -1.88
N PRO A 41 11.26 13.63 -1.44
CA PRO A 41 10.16 13.98 -2.31
C PRO A 41 10.65 14.78 -3.53
N PRO A 42 10.08 14.55 -4.73
CA PRO A 42 10.29 15.42 -5.88
C PRO A 42 9.85 16.86 -5.59
N ASN A 43 10.30 17.80 -6.42
CA ASN A 43 9.91 19.20 -6.29
C ASN A 43 8.38 19.35 -6.34
N GLY A 44 7.83 20.16 -5.44
CA GLY A 44 6.39 20.39 -5.31
C GLY A 44 5.60 19.29 -4.60
N VAL A 45 6.21 18.12 -4.35
CA VAL A 45 5.58 17.04 -3.60
C VAL A 45 5.88 17.17 -2.12
N THR A 46 4.85 17.10 -1.31
CA THR A 46 4.93 17.08 0.15
C THR A 46 4.50 15.72 0.70
N VAL A 47 5.16 15.28 1.76
CA VAL A 47 4.80 14.06 2.50
C VAL A 47 4.52 14.45 3.94
N ARG A 48 3.27 14.29 4.37
CA ARG A 48 2.85 14.48 5.75
C ARG A 48 2.56 13.13 6.38
N LEU A 49 3.24 12.85 7.48
CA LEU A 49 2.92 11.68 8.32
C LEU A 49 1.71 12.02 9.19
N GLY A 50 0.87 11.03 9.44
CA GLY A 50 -0.34 11.18 10.24
C GLY A 50 -1.00 9.84 10.49
N GLU A 51 -2.28 9.86 10.79
CA GLU A 51 -3.06 8.67 11.12
C GLU A 51 -4.43 8.69 10.45
N LEU A 52 -4.96 7.48 10.24
CA LEU A 52 -6.33 7.21 9.83
C LEU A 52 -6.97 6.30 10.88
N ASP A 53 -7.65 6.91 11.86
CA ASP A 53 -8.30 6.23 12.99
C ASP A 53 -7.35 5.26 13.74
N GLY A 54 -6.17 5.78 14.16
CA GLY A 54 -5.13 5.02 14.86
C GLY A 54 -4.16 4.23 13.95
N LEU A 55 -4.44 4.13 12.67
CA LEU A 55 -3.53 3.50 11.71
C LEU A 55 -2.55 4.54 11.16
N SER A 56 -1.25 4.31 11.34
CA SER A 56 -0.22 5.21 10.81
C SER A 56 -0.34 5.35 9.29
N ALA A 57 -0.32 6.58 8.79
CA ALA A 57 -0.57 6.88 7.38
C ALA A 57 0.38 7.97 6.85
N GLU A 58 0.54 7.97 5.54
CA GLU A 58 1.29 8.96 4.78
C GLU A 58 0.38 9.65 3.78
N PHE A 59 0.33 10.98 3.85
CA PHE A 59 -0.43 11.83 2.96
C PHE A 59 0.55 12.52 2.01
N ILE A 60 0.48 12.17 0.73
CA ILE A 60 1.42 12.62 -0.29
C ILE A 60 0.64 13.49 -1.27
N LYS A 61 1.04 14.76 -1.36
CA LYS A 61 0.32 15.79 -2.12
C LYS A 61 1.27 16.62 -2.97
N HIS A 62 0.76 17.13 -4.08
CA HIS A 62 1.38 18.14 -4.89
C HIS A 62 0.44 19.36 -4.99
N ALA A 63 0.97 20.57 -4.91
CA ALA A 63 0.15 21.80 -4.87
C ALA A 63 -0.77 21.99 -6.10
N GLY A 64 -0.36 21.43 -7.25
CA GLY A 64 -1.17 21.47 -8.50
C GLY A 64 -2.20 20.35 -8.63
N ASN A 65 -2.26 19.39 -7.71
CA ASN A 65 -3.18 18.25 -7.81
C ASN A 65 -4.50 18.60 -7.13
N THR A 66 -5.61 18.47 -7.85
CA THR A 66 -6.86 19.09 -7.44
C THR A 66 -8.02 18.15 -7.17
N LYS A 67 -7.99 16.90 -7.62
CA LYS A 67 -9.22 16.10 -7.64
C LYS A 67 -9.14 14.76 -6.95
N GLU A 68 -8.52 13.77 -7.59
CA GLU A 68 -8.59 12.41 -7.09
C GLU A 68 -7.50 12.11 -6.10
N THR A 69 -7.84 11.26 -5.14
CA THR A 69 -6.92 10.71 -4.16
C THR A 69 -6.80 9.21 -4.36
N ILE A 70 -5.58 8.74 -4.60
CA ILE A 70 -5.28 7.32 -4.59
C ILE A 70 -5.20 6.85 -3.14
N PHE A 71 -6.06 5.93 -2.79
CA PHE A 71 -6.00 5.17 -1.55
C PHE A 71 -5.15 3.92 -1.82
N TYR A 72 -3.87 4.00 -1.45
CA TYR A 72 -2.86 3.01 -1.81
C TYR A 72 -2.68 1.98 -0.70
N ILE A 73 -2.88 0.71 -1.04
CA ILE A 73 -2.72 -0.45 -0.14
C ILE A 73 -1.48 -1.22 -0.56
N HIS A 74 -0.47 -1.27 0.32
CA HIS A 74 0.80 -1.92 0.01
C HIS A 74 0.68 -3.45 -0.04
N GLY A 75 1.55 -4.08 -0.84
CA GLY A 75 1.75 -5.52 -0.85
C GLY A 75 2.73 -5.99 0.21
N GLY A 76 3.17 -7.24 0.07
CA GLY A 76 4.13 -7.89 0.97
C GLY A 76 3.60 -9.18 1.60
N GLY A 77 2.73 -9.92 0.89
CA GLY A 77 2.24 -11.23 1.33
C GLY A 77 1.48 -11.21 2.66
N PHE A 78 0.94 -10.07 3.07
CA PHE A 78 0.32 -9.81 4.39
C PHE A 78 1.27 -9.94 5.59
N THR A 79 2.55 -10.20 5.37
CA THR A 79 3.55 -10.44 6.42
C THR A 79 4.62 -9.36 6.51
N VAL A 80 4.87 -8.65 5.42
CA VAL A 80 5.86 -7.56 5.30
C VAL A 80 5.29 -6.39 4.52
N GLY A 81 6.07 -5.34 4.33
CA GLY A 81 5.67 -4.12 3.62
C GLY A 81 5.16 -3.03 4.54
N SER A 82 5.16 -1.81 4.04
CA SER A 82 4.66 -0.63 4.74
C SER A 82 4.36 0.51 3.77
N ALA A 83 3.59 1.49 4.23
CA ALA A 83 3.39 2.76 3.52
C ALA A 83 4.73 3.43 3.20
N ARG A 84 5.66 3.41 4.14
CA ARG A 84 7.01 3.97 3.98
C ARG A 84 7.81 3.32 2.86
N GLU A 85 7.76 1.99 2.74
CA GLU A 85 8.45 1.26 1.66
C GLU A 85 7.89 1.60 0.27
N ARG A 86 6.59 1.90 0.20
CA ARG A 86 5.89 2.26 -1.06
C ARG A 86 5.81 3.75 -1.31
N ARG A 87 6.37 4.58 -0.43
CA ARG A 87 6.37 6.04 -0.57
C ARG A 87 6.92 6.50 -1.92
N ALA A 88 7.97 5.87 -2.44
CA ALA A 88 8.55 6.21 -3.74
C ALA A 88 7.53 6.10 -4.88
N VAL A 89 6.72 5.04 -4.88
CA VAL A 89 5.65 4.82 -5.87
C VAL A 89 4.60 5.91 -5.76
N CYS A 90 4.12 6.18 -4.53
CA CYS A 90 3.12 7.22 -4.30
C CYS A 90 3.65 8.62 -4.68
N GLN A 91 4.92 8.94 -4.37
CA GLN A 91 5.57 10.19 -4.79
C GLN A 91 5.65 10.31 -6.30
N TYR A 92 6.01 9.22 -7.00
CA TYR A 92 6.07 9.20 -8.46
C TYR A 92 4.71 9.48 -9.09
N ILE A 93 3.65 8.81 -8.60
CA ILE A 93 2.28 9.01 -9.07
C ILE A 93 1.85 10.46 -8.82
N THR A 94 2.12 10.98 -7.62
CA THR A 94 1.75 12.34 -7.25
C THR A 94 2.48 13.39 -8.09
N ALA A 95 3.76 13.18 -8.37
CA ALA A 95 4.56 14.14 -9.15
C ALA A 95 4.20 14.16 -10.64
N ASN A 96 3.84 13.01 -11.24
CA ASN A 96 3.77 12.84 -12.68
C ASN A 96 2.36 12.67 -13.24
N HIS A 97 1.39 12.30 -12.41
CA HIS A 97 0.05 11.92 -12.88
C HIS A 97 -1.09 12.73 -12.27
N GLY A 98 -0.79 13.73 -11.43
CA GLY A 98 -1.79 14.67 -10.92
C GLY A 98 -2.66 14.16 -9.77
N TYR A 99 -2.41 12.96 -9.25
CA TYR A 99 -3.14 12.40 -8.12
C TYR A 99 -2.48 12.74 -6.80
N ASN A 100 -3.27 12.99 -5.76
CA ASN A 100 -2.77 12.87 -4.40
C ASN A 100 -2.79 11.39 -3.97
N CYS A 101 -1.94 11.01 -3.02
CA CYS A 101 -1.92 9.65 -2.51
C CYS A 101 -2.06 9.63 -1.00
N VAL A 102 -2.78 8.65 -0.49
CA VAL A 102 -2.83 8.28 0.92
C VAL A 102 -2.48 6.81 1.03
N SER A 103 -1.44 6.49 1.77
CA SER A 103 -1.01 5.12 2.05
C SER A 103 -0.94 4.93 3.56
N PHE A 104 -1.19 3.73 4.06
CA PHE A 104 -1.27 3.45 5.49
C PHE A 104 -0.71 2.07 5.81
N ASN A 105 -0.44 1.82 7.09
CA ASN A 105 0.02 0.53 7.57
C ASN A 105 -1.15 -0.23 8.17
N TYR A 106 -1.50 -1.35 7.57
CA TYR A 106 -2.44 -2.32 8.13
C TYR A 106 -1.71 -3.38 8.95
N ARG A 107 -2.40 -4.04 9.87
CA ARG A 107 -1.88 -5.11 10.71
C ARG A 107 -1.42 -6.29 9.88
N LEU A 108 -0.23 -6.80 10.19
CA LEU A 108 0.44 -7.87 9.44
C LEU A 108 0.41 -9.20 10.21
N ALA A 109 0.40 -10.30 9.47
CA ALA A 109 0.64 -11.63 9.98
C ALA A 109 2.16 -11.82 10.26
N PRO A 110 2.55 -12.75 11.14
CA PRO A 110 1.69 -13.67 11.88
C PRO A 110 1.02 -13.08 13.12
N GLU A 111 1.38 -11.86 13.53
CA GLU A 111 0.87 -11.25 14.76
C GLU A 111 -0.64 -10.99 14.67
N ASN A 112 -1.13 -10.66 13.48
CA ASN A 112 -2.54 -10.41 13.21
C ASN A 112 -2.99 -11.18 11.98
N LEU A 113 -3.84 -12.18 12.20
CA LEU A 113 -4.34 -13.02 11.13
C LEU A 113 -5.52 -12.37 10.40
N TRP A 114 -5.90 -12.95 9.28
CA TRP A 114 -7.14 -12.61 8.59
C TRP A 114 -8.34 -12.71 9.55
N PRO A 115 -9.28 -11.75 9.55
CA PRO A 115 -9.46 -10.66 8.59
C PRO A 115 -8.84 -9.30 9.00
N ALA A 116 -7.95 -9.23 9.99
CA ALA A 116 -7.40 -7.98 10.51
C ALA A 116 -6.90 -6.99 9.45
N PRO A 117 -6.15 -7.39 8.39
CA PRO A 117 -5.74 -6.47 7.34
C PRO A 117 -6.91 -5.83 6.58
N LEU A 118 -8.00 -6.58 6.37
CA LEU A 118 -9.19 -6.07 5.68
C LEU A 118 -9.99 -5.11 6.56
N GLU A 119 -10.11 -5.41 7.85
CA GLU A 119 -10.74 -4.52 8.85
C GLU A 119 -10.02 -3.18 8.92
N ASP A 120 -8.68 -3.20 8.90
CA ASP A 120 -7.88 -1.98 8.88
C ASP A 120 -8.06 -1.18 7.60
N CYS A 121 -8.18 -1.85 6.44
CA CYS A 121 -8.49 -1.18 5.19
C CYS A 121 -9.86 -0.48 5.24
N LEU A 122 -10.87 -1.12 5.82
CA LEU A 122 -12.19 -0.52 6.01
C LEU A 122 -12.13 0.67 6.96
N THR A 123 -11.42 0.53 8.08
CA THR A 123 -11.21 1.60 9.07
C THR A 123 -10.50 2.80 8.44
N ALA A 124 -9.40 2.57 7.73
CA ALA A 124 -8.64 3.62 7.06
C ALA A 124 -9.47 4.35 5.99
N TYR A 125 -10.24 3.61 5.20
CA TYR A 125 -11.11 4.22 4.19
C TYR A 125 -12.22 5.06 4.82
N ALA A 126 -12.90 4.55 5.83
CA ALA A 126 -13.91 5.30 6.57
C ALA A 126 -13.34 6.58 7.21
N ALA A 127 -12.13 6.48 7.79
CA ALA A 127 -11.43 7.63 8.34
C ALA A 127 -11.06 8.67 7.27
N LEU A 128 -10.62 8.23 6.08
CA LEU A 128 -10.34 9.12 4.96
C LEU A 128 -11.61 9.89 4.56
N LEU A 129 -12.75 9.23 4.44
CA LEU A 129 -14.01 9.90 4.08
C LEU A 129 -14.45 10.92 5.14
N LYS A 130 -14.21 10.65 6.44
CA LYS A 130 -14.48 11.61 7.54
C LYS A 130 -13.66 12.89 7.41
N THR A 131 -12.55 12.90 6.66
CA THR A 131 -11.78 14.14 6.39
C THR A 131 -12.45 15.07 5.36
N GLY A 132 -13.59 14.68 4.79
CA GLY A 132 -14.32 15.42 3.77
C GLY A 132 -13.96 15.03 2.34
N VAL A 133 -13.12 14.02 2.13
CA VAL A 133 -12.84 13.46 0.80
C VAL A 133 -14.07 12.70 0.31
N SER A 134 -14.57 13.06 -0.86
CA SER A 134 -15.71 12.38 -1.47
C SER A 134 -15.30 10.99 -1.97
N PRO A 135 -16.10 9.93 -1.75
CA PRO A 135 -15.82 8.61 -2.32
C PRO A 135 -15.71 8.62 -3.85
N LYS A 136 -16.38 9.57 -4.52
CA LYS A 136 -16.30 9.78 -5.98
C LYS A 136 -14.95 10.34 -6.45
N ASP A 137 -14.12 10.80 -5.52
CA ASP A 137 -12.79 11.32 -5.77
C ASP A 137 -11.70 10.39 -5.21
N VAL A 138 -12.05 9.16 -4.83
CA VAL A 138 -11.11 8.14 -4.35
C VAL A 138 -10.95 7.04 -5.38
N VAL A 139 -9.70 6.70 -5.67
CA VAL A 139 -9.32 5.54 -6.48
C VAL A 139 -8.55 4.57 -5.60
N PHE A 140 -8.99 3.32 -5.51
CA PHE A 140 -8.24 2.30 -4.81
C PHE A 140 -7.12 1.77 -5.71
N MET A 141 -5.92 1.64 -5.16
CA MET A 141 -4.78 1.06 -5.83
C MET A 141 -3.99 0.18 -4.86
N GLY A 142 -3.47 -0.93 -5.35
CA GLY A 142 -2.63 -1.81 -4.55
C GLY A 142 -1.89 -2.81 -5.43
N GLU A 143 -0.77 -3.34 -4.94
CA GLU A 143 -0.02 -4.38 -5.63
C GLU A 143 0.03 -5.67 -4.82
N SER A 144 0.07 -6.83 -5.48
CA SER A 144 0.19 -8.15 -4.85
C SER A 144 -0.90 -8.36 -3.77
N ALA A 145 -0.53 -8.65 -2.52
CA ALA A 145 -1.46 -8.75 -1.39
C ALA A 145 -2.33 -7.48 -1.22
N GLY A 146 -1.76 -6.28 -1.49
CA GLY A 146 -2.52 -5.03 -1.50
C GLY A 146 -3.59 -4.99 -2.58
N GLY A 147 -3.34 -5.57 -3.76
CA GLY A 147 -4.35 -5.72 -4.80
C GLY A 147 -5.50 -6.65 -4.37
N THR A 148 -5.19 -7.73 -3.65
CA THR A 148 -6.21 -8.60 -3.03
C THR A 148 -7.06 -7.81 -2.03
N LEU A 149 -6.44 -6.98 -1.18
CA LEU A 149 -7.16 -6.14 -0.21
C LEU A 149 -8.05 -5.09 -0.92
N VAL A 150 -7.59 -4.50 -2.02
CA VAL A 150 -8.40 -3.58 -2.84
C VAL A 150 -9.70 -4.24 -3.29
N LEU A 151 -9.61 -5.43 -3.88
CA LEU A 151 -10.80 -6.16 -4.34
C LEU A 151 -11.69 -6.61 -3.18
N SER A 152 -11.09 -7.14 -2.11
CA SER A 152 -11.82 -7.58 -0.92
C SER A 152 -12.54 -6.41 -0.24
N LEU A 153 -11.89 -5.24 -0.14
CA LEU A 153 -12.50 -4.05 0.43
C LEU A 153 -13.68 -3.56 -0.42
N ALA A 154 -13.53 -3.53 -1.74
CA ALA A 154 -14.62 -3.12 -2.63
C ALA A 154 -15.84 -4.04 -2.53
N LEU A 155 -15.63 -5.37 -2.44
CA LEU A 155 -16.69 -6.34 -2.22
C LEU A 155 -17.37 -6.14 -0.85
N LEU A 156 -16.58 -5.96 0.21
CA LEU A 156 -17.09 -5.72 1.56
C LEU A 156 -17.91 -4.42 1.65
N LEU A 157 -17.44 -3.34 1.00
CA LEU A 157 -18.19 -2.08 0.92
C LEU A 157 -19.53 -2.27 0.22
N LYS A 158 -19.53 -2.99 -0.91
CA LYS A 158 -20.76 -3.31 -1.67
C LYS A 158 -21.73 -4.13 -0.82
N GLU A 159 -21.26 -5.17 -0.16
CA GLU A 159 -22.08 -6.04 0.70
C GLU A 159 -22.72 -5.25 1.85
N LYS A 160 -21.95 -4.33 2.46
CA LYS A 160 -22.42 -3.49 3.57
C LYS A 160 -23.24 -2.26 3.13
N GLY A 161 -23.44 -2.03 1.85
CA GLY A 161 -24.11 -0.82 1.34
C GLY A 161 -23.34 0.48 1.64
N LEU A 162 -22.01 0.40 1.80
CA LEU A 162 -21.15 1.54 2.08
C LEU A 162 -20.68 2.22 0.79
N PRO A 163 -20.27 3.51 0.85
CA PRO A 163 -19.83 4.24 -0.33
C PRO A 163 -18.66 3.56 -1.04
N LEU A 164 -18.82 3.30 -2.33
CA LEU A 164 -17.76 2.74 -3.18
C LEU A 164 -16.81 3.85 -3.67
N PRO A 165 -15.53 3.54 -3.94
CA PRO A 165 -14.62 4.45 -4.60
C PRO A 165 -15.03 4.69 -6.06
N LYS A 166 -14.43 5.69 -6.69
CA LYS A 166 -14.60 6.02 -8.11
C LYS A 166 -14.14 4.89 -9.03
N ALA A 167 -13.03 4.24 -8.69
CA ALA A 167 -12.39 3.18 -9.46
C ALA A 167 -11.48 2.30 -8.58
N LEU A 168 -11.07 1.17 -9.14
CA LEU A 168 -10.08 0.25 -8.60
C LEU A 168 -8.90 0.15 -9.56
#